data_a64aa485d911d957ab374d69ec777b62
#
_entry.id   a64aa485d911d957ab374d69ec777b62
#
_cell.length_a   1.000
_cell.length_b   1.000
_cell.length_c   1.000
_cell.angle_alpha   90.00
_cell.angle_beta   90.00
_cell.angle_gamma   90.00
#
_symmetry.space_group_name_H-M   'P 1'
#
loop_
_entity.id
_entity.type
_entity.pdbx_description
1 polymer ?
#
loop_
_entity_poly.entity_id
_entity_poly.type
_entity_poly.pdbx_seq_one_letter_code
_entity_poly.pdbx_strand_id
1 'polypeptide(L)'
;KTFDTGDLMYNSLSAGAVDAVMDDQPVIQYAIQKGQDLAINMDGEAVGGFAFGVKKGGNHEKLITEFNKALAQMKADGTLDEIIKKWTGESQSSSNSAVPETTTPAGQKATPKKSKYVISSDSSFAPFVFQNGKNKYTGIDMDLIKAIAKDQGFTIEIDNPGFDAAVSDVQSGHAQGMIAGMTVTDARKETFDFSEPYYTANSILAVQESSKIDSYDDLKGKTVGVKNGTSSQNFLEKNQKKYGYKIKTFSDGASMYDSLNSGSVAAIMDDEPVIKYAIKQGRKFKTPIEGTPSGQLAFAVKKGENPELIEMFNNGLANLKKNGQYQKILDKYLKSDSKSSTSSTAVDETTILGLLQNNYKQLLSGLGVTLALALLSFAIAMVIGVIFGMFSVSPYKWLRWT
;
A
#
# COMPACT_ATOMS: atom_id res chain seq x y z
N LYS A 1 27.84 -12.28 -30.83
CA LYS A 1 27.55 -13.38 -31.77
C LYS A 1 26.04 -13.68 -31.71
N THR A 2 25.39 -13.85 -32.84
CA THR A 2 23.97 -14.24 -32.94
C THR A 2 23.85 -15.70 -33.27
N PHE A 3 22.78 -16.35 -32.83
CA PHE A 3 22.51 -17.77 -33.03
C PHE A 3 21.10 -17.96 -33.61
N ASP A 4 20.91 -18.96 -34.44
CA ASP A 4 19.60 -19.23 -35.05
C ASP A 4 18.64 -19.98 -34.11
N THR A 5 19.17 -20.62 -33.05
CA THR A 5 18.37 -21.32 -32.05
C THR A 5 18.97 -21.17 -30.64
N GLY A 6 18.14 -21.26 -29.61
CA GLY A 6 18.57 -21.26 -28.22
C GLY A 6 19.52 -22.39 -27.87
N ASP A 7 19.27 -23.59 -28.41
CA ASP A 7 20.15 -24.76 -28.18
C ASP A 7 21.58 -24.52 -28.68
N LEU A 8 21.74 -23.94 -29.89
CA LEU A 8 23.06 -23.57 -30.40
C LEU A 8 23.75 -22.50 -29.53
N MET A 9 22.99 -21.59 -29.03
CA MET A 9 23.47 -20.51 -28.12
C MET A 9 23.97 -21.09 -26.78
N TYR A 10 23.18 -21.95 -26.14
CA TYR A 10 23.54 -22.56 -24.85
C TYR A 10 24.69 -23.57 -25.01
N ASN A 11 24.72 -24.33 -26.06
CA ASN A 11 25.83 -25.21 -26.36
C ASN A 11 27.14 -24.44 -26.61
N SER A 12 27.06 -23.26 -27.25
CA SER A 12 28.23 -22.39 -27.44
C SER A 12 28.76 -21.84 -26.13
N LEU A 13 27.90 -21.54 -25.15
CA LEU A 13 28.31 -21.13 -23.80
C LEU A 13 28.96 -22.30 -23.07
N SER A 14 28.33 -23.46 -23.05
CA SER A 14 28.86 -24.67 -22.42
C SER A 14 30.21 -25.12 -23.03
N ALA A 15 30.42 -24.87 -24.30
CA ALA A 15 31.69 -25.15 -24.99
C ALA A 15 32.75 -24.07 -24.81
N GLY A 16 32.45 -22.97 -24.07
CA GLY A 16 33.36 -21.85 -23.90
C GLY A 16 33.59 -21.03 -25.19
N ALA A 17 32.76 -21.15 -26.19
CA ALA A 17 32.84 -20.37 -27.42
C ALA A 17 32.27 -18.96 -27.31
N VAL A 18 31.51 -18.69 -26.23
CA VAL A 18 31.05 -17.39 -25.72
C VAL A 18 31.11 -17.42 -24.22
N ASP A 19 31.32 -16.25 -23.58
CA ASP A 19 31.46 -16.12 -22.14
C ASP A 19 30.13 -15.89 -21.43
N ALA A 20 29.13 -15.38 -22.14
CA ALA A 20 27.77 -15.15 -21.65
C ALA A 20 26.75 -15.21 -22.78
N VAL A 21 25.50 -15.46 -22.43
CA VAL A 21 24.36 -15.44 -23.34
C VAL A 21 23.25 -14.58 -22.77
N MET A 22 22.42 -14.02 -23.66
CA MET A 22 21.24 -13.24 -23.29
C MET A 22 20.02 -13.86 -23.98
N ASP A 23 18.99 -14.15 -23.18
CA ASP A 23 17.73 -14.70 -23.64
C ASP A 23 16.61 -14.29 -22.65
N ASP A 24 15.38 -14.58 -22.96
CA ASP A 24 14.26 -14.36 -22.05
C ASP A 24 14.43 -15.20 -20.77
N GLN A 25 14.32 -14.57 -19.62
CA GLN A 25 14.53 -15.22 -18.32
C GLN A 25 13.74 -16.54 -18.15
N PRO A 26 12.45 -16.67 -18.51
CA PRO A 26 11.73 -17.94 -18.41
C PRO A 26 12.32 -19.04 -19.29
N VAL A 27 12.94 -18.69 -20.44
CA VAL A 27 13.58 -19.66 -21.34
C VAL A 27 14.87 -20.18 -20.71
N ILE A 28 15.69 -19.31 -20.13
CA ILE A 28 16.91 -19.71 -19.39
C ILE A 28 16.53 -20.57 -18.18
N GLN A 29 15.51 -20.18 -17.39
CA GLN A 29 15.01 -20.96 -16.26
C GLN A 29 14.57 -22.38 -16.67
N TYR A 30 13.85 -22.49 -17.76
CA TYR A 30 13.46 -23.79 -18.31
C TYR A 30 14.67 -24.63 -18.73
N ALA A 31 15.68 -24.04 -19.40
CA ALA A 31 16.92 -24.71 -19.78
C ALA A 31 17.68 -25.24 -18.53
N ILE A 32 17.78 -24.45 -17.48
CA ILE A 32 18.38 -24.88 -16.19
C ILE A 32 17.59 -26.04 -15.58
N GLN A 33 16.24 -25.95 -15.55
CA GLN A 33 15.38 -27.04 -15.06
C GLN A 33 15.56 -28.35 -15.88
N LYS A 34 15.89 -28.25 -17.15
CA LYS A 34 16.19 -29.39 -18.02
C LYS A 34 17.62 -29.91 -17.90
N GLY A 35 18.41 -29.34 -16.97
CA GLY A 35 19.77 -29.81 -16.65
C GLY A 35 20.88 -29.15 -17.48
N GLN A 36 20.61 -28.02 -18.12
CA GLN A 36 21.66 -27.19 -18.69
C GLN A 36 22.47 -26.54 -17.53
N ASP A 37 23.79 -26.61 -17.64
CA ASP A 37 24.71 -26.01 -16.64
C ASP A 37 24.83 -24.50 -16.90
N LEU A 38 23.79 -23.76 -16.50
CA LEU A 38 23.66 -22.31 -16.67
C LEU A 38 23.38 -21.68 -15.31
N ALA A 39 23.86 -20.45 -15.13
CA ALA A 39 23.54 -19.61 -13.96
C ALA A 39 23.02 -18.24 -14.45
N ILE A 40 21.95 -17.73 -13.79
CA ILE A 40 21.49 -16.38 -13.99
C ILE A 40 22.22 -15.49 -12.98
N ASN A 41 23.13 -14.64 -13.46
CA ASN A 41 24.01 -13.81 -12.64
C ASN A 41 23.61 -12.32 -12.62
N MET A 42 22.59 -11.95 -13.41
CA MET A 42 22.06 -10.59 -13.49
C MET A 42 20.55 -10.66 -13.57
N ASP A 43 19.88 -9.69 -12.92
CA ASP A 43 18.44 -9.51 -13.11
C ASP A 43 18.15 -9.09 -14.55
N GLY A 44 17.10 -9.69 -15.12
CA GLY A 44 16.63 -9.31 -16.45
C GLY A 44 15.99 -7.93 -16.44
N GLU A 45 16.29 -7.09 -17.42
CA GLU A 45 15.46 -5.92 -17.71
C GLU A 45 14.12 -6.35 -18.31
N ALA A 46 13.03 -5.69 -17.91
CA ALA A 46 11.72 -5.96 -18.46
C ALA A 46 11.65 -5.48 -19.92
N VAL A 47 11.75 -6.42 -20.86
CA VAL A 47 11.70 -6.14 -22.32
C VAL A 47 10.29 -6.15 -22.90
N GLY A 48 9.28 -6.53 -22.11
CA GLY A 48 7.86 -6.54 -22.49
C GLY A 48 7.10 -7.73 -21.90
N GLY A 49 5.80 -7.78 -22.15
CA GLY A 49 4.91 -8.88 -21.75
C GLY A 49 4.63 -9.82 -22.93
N PHE A 50 4.43 -11.10 -22.63
CA PHE A 50 3.85 -12.04 -23.59
C PHE A 50 2.36 -11.79 -23.74
N ALA A 51 1.85 -11.82 -24.96
CA ALA A 51 0.44 -11.60 -25.24
C ALA A 51 -0.07 -12.61 -26.28
N PHE A 52 -1.36 -12.93 -26.14
CA PHE A 52 -2.05 -13.72 -27.15
C PHE A 52 -2.39 -12.84 -28.35
N GLY A 53 -1.91 -13.22 -29.54
CA GLY A 53 -2.09 -12.47 -30.77
C GLY A 53 -3.09 -13.12 -31.72
N VAL A 54 -3.90 -12.31 -32.40
CA VAL A 54 -4.80 -12.72 -33.47
C VAL A 54 -4.56 -11.87 -34.71
N LYS A 55 -4.98 -12.37 -35.88
CA LYS A 55 -4.86 -11.61 -37.13
C LYS A 55 -5.66 -10.31 -37.08
N LYS A 56 -5.02 -9.20 -37.39
CA LYS A 56 -5.66 -7.88 -37.44
C LYS A 56 -6.73 -7.85 -38.56
N GLY A 57 -7.90 -7.30 -38.24
CA GLY A 57 -9.04 -7.23 -39.21
C GLY A 57 -9.80 -8.54 -39.38
N GLY A 58 -9.49 -9.60 -38.59
CA GLY A 58 -10.29 -10.81 -38.48
C GLY A 58 -11.39 -10.65 -37.42
N ASN A 59 -12.47 -11.41 -37.53
CA ASN A 59 -13.59 -11.38 -36.57
C ASN A 59 -13.25 -12.19 -35.30
N HIS A 60 -12.14 -11.78 -34.58
CA HIS A 60 -11.57 -12.53 -33.46
C HIS A 60 -11.73 -11.84 -32.09
N GLU A 61 -12.55 -10.76 -32.00
CA GLU A 61 -12.74 -9.99 -30.75
C GLU A 61 -13.27 -10.86 -29.60
N LYS A 62 -14.19 -11.78 -29.95
CA LYS A 62 -14.73 -12.73 -28.97
C LYS A 62 -13.64 -13.63 -28.38
N LEU A 63 -12.70 -14.11 -29.22
CA LEU A 63 -11.61 -14.97 -28.79
C LEU A 63 -10.66 -14.23 -27.84
N ILE A 64 -10.32 -12.97 -28.12
CA ILE A 64 -9.52 -12.14 -27.23
C ILE A 64 -10.23 -11.92 -25.89
N THR A 65 -11.54 -11.61 -25.93
CA THR A 65 -12.36 -11.39 -24.73
C THR A 65 -12.39 -12.64 -23.86
N GLU A 66 -12.65 -13.81 -24.44
CA GLU A 66 -12.69 -15.08 -23.69
C GLU A 66 -11.29 -15.48 -23.16
N PHE A 67 -10.24 -15.24 -23.93
CA PHE A 67 -8.87 -15.46 -23.46
C PHE A 67 -8.53 -14.58 -22.25
N ASN A 68 -8.81 -13.29 -22.33
CA ASN A 68 -8.56 -12.35 -21.22
C ASN A 68 -9.36 -12.71 -19.97
N LYS A 69 -10.62 -13.13 -20.14
CA LYS A 69 -11.48 -13.59 -19.05
C LYS A 69 -10.92 -14.86 -18.38
N ALA A 70 -10.54 -15.85 -19.19
CA ALA A 70 -9.93 -17.08 -18.69
C ALA A 70 -8.58 -16.80 -18.00
N LEU A 71 -7.76 -15.94 -18.57
CA LEU A 71 -6.47 -15.54 -17.98
C LEU A 71 -6.66 -14.85 -16.63
N ALA A 72 -7.64 -13.95 -16.52
CA ALA A 72 -7.97 -13.29 -15.26
C ALA A 72 -8.43 -14.30 -14.19
N GLN A 73 -9.24 -15.29 -14.57
CA GLN A 73 -9.67 -16.36 -13.67
C GLN A 73 -8.49 -17.24 -13.25
N MET A 74 -7.62 -17.66 -14.17
CA MET A 74 -6.43 -18.46 -13.87
C MET A 74 -5.43 -17.72 -12.97
N LYS A 75 -5.32 -16.40 -13.10
CA LYS A 75 -4.56 -15.55 -12.17
C LYS A 75 -5.20 -15.54 -10.77
N ALA A 76 -6.51 -15.45 -10.70
CA ALA A 76 -7.24 -15.34 -9.43
C ALA A 76 -7.26 -16.66 -8.63
N ASP A 77 -7.35 -17.80 -9.29
CA ASP A 77 -7.43 -19.14 -8.67
C ASP A 77 -6.06 -19.85 -8.53
N GLY A 78 -4.96 -19.23 -9.01
CA GLY A 78 -3.60 -19.75 -8.91
C GLY A 78 -3.23 -20.75 -10.01
N THR A 79 -4.15 -21.10 -10.92
CA THR A 79 -3.89 -22.08 -12.00
C THR A 79 -2.75 -21.62 -12.92
N LEU A 80 -2.65 -20.30 -13.19
CA LEU A 80 -1.56 -19.75 -13.97
C LEU A 80 -0.20 -19.97 -13.29
N ASP A 81 -0.13 -19.72 -11.97
CA ASP A 81 1.09 -19.91 -11.18
C ASP A 81 1.52 -21.39 -11.14
N GLU A 82 0.57 -22.31 -11.07
CA GLU A 82 0.86 -23.75 -11.17
C GLU A 82 1.43 -24.14 -12.52
N ILE A 83 0.88 -23.59 -13.61
CA ILE A 83 1.38 -23.84 -14.98
C ILE A 83 2.80 -23.30 -15.11
N ILE A 84 3.05 -22.06 -14.68
CA ILE A 84 4.36 -21.44 -14.77
C ILE A 84 5.37 -22.25 -13.94
N LYS A 85 5.05 -22.55 -12.68
CA LYS A 85 5.89 -23.38 -11.81
C LYS A 85 6.25 -24.73 -12.40
N LYS A 86 5.29 -25.38 -13.07
CA LYS A 86 5.51 -26.66 -13.75
C LYS A 86 6.61 -26.57 -14.80
N TRP A 87 6.71 -25.45 -15.51
CA TRP A 87 7.60 -25.31 -16.64
C TRP A 87 8.89 -24.55 -16.35
N THR A 88 8.91 -23.65 -15.38
CA THR A 88 10.09 -22.84 -15.00
C THR A 88 10.75 -23.32 -13.71
N GLY A 89 10.10 -24.20 -12.95
CA GLY A 89 10.58 -24.64 -11.62
C GLY A 89 10.30 -23.63 -10.52
N GLU A 90 9.89 -22.41 -10.84
CA GLU A 90 9.55 -21.36 -9.90
C GLU A 90 8.05 -21.08 -9.93
N SER A 91 7.47 -20.86 -8.75
CA SER A 91 6.19 -20.18 -8.68
C SER A 91 6.45 -18.73 -9.09
N GLN A 92 5.97 -18.30 -10.25
CA GLN A 92 5.64 -16.91 -10.38
C GLN A 92 4.42 -16.68 -9.46
N SER A 93 4.67 -16.53 -8.17
CA SER A 93 3.77 -15.75 -7.35
C SER A 93 3.69 -14.41 -8.07
N SER A 94 2.56 -14.22 -8.78
CA SER A 94 2.21 -13.04 -9.56
C SER A 94 3.42 -12.14 -9.82
N SER A 95 3.98 -12.15 -11.01
CA SER A 95 5.18 -11.40 -11.39
C SER A 95 4.92 -9.90 -11.57
N ASN A 96 4.31 -9.32 -10.62
CA ASN A 96 4.64 -8.11 -9.94
C ASN A 96 5.27 -8.58 -8.64
N SER A 97 6.57 -8.87 -8.62
CA SER A 97 7.27 -9.08 -7.36
C SER A 97 7.07 -7.82 -6.54
N ALA A 98 6.00 -7.81 -5.75
CA ALA A 98 5.74 -6.75 -4.79
C ALA A 98 6.88 -6.67 -3.76
N VAL A 99 7.82 -7.61 -3.85
CA VAL A 99 9.03 -7.71 -3.03
C VAL A 99 10.22 -7.34 -3.89
N PRO A 100 10.69 -6.09 -3.84
CA PRO A 100 11.92 -5.67 -4.51
C PRO A 100 13.13 -6.45 -3.98
N GLU A 101 14.09 -6.72 -4.81
CA GLU A 101 15.37 -7.25 -4.36
C GLU A 101 16.12 -6.23 -3.50
N THR A 102 17.00 -6.74 -2.65
CA THR A 102 17.80 -5.95 -1.74
C THR A 102 19.28 -6.14 -2.08
N THR A 103 19.98 -5.07 -2.42
CA THR A 103 21.42 -5.12 -2.74
C THR A 103 22.29 -5.11 -1.48
N THR A 104 21.76 -4.66 -0.35
CA THR A 104 22.44 -4.66 0.94
C THR A 104 22.66 -6.08 1.45
N PRO A 105 23.91 -6.48 1.78
CA PRO A 105 24.21 -7.79 2.33
C PRO A 105 23.52 -7.99 3.68
N ALA A 106 22.88 -9.15 3.89
CA ALA A 106 22.28 -9.48 5.17
C ALA A 106 23.34 -9.79 6.24
N GLY A 107 23.02 -9.55 7.52
CA GLY A 107 23.89 -9.74 8.67
C GLY A 107 24.62 -8.47 9.12
N GLN A 108 24.39 -7.36 8.46
CA GLN A 108 24.94 -6.06 8.81
C GLN A 108 24.14 -5.37 9.93
N LYS A 109 24.84 -4.56 10.73
CA LYS A 109 24.24 -3.63 11.70
C LYS A 109 24.93 -2.28 11.59
N ALA A 110 24.14 -1.22 11.54
CA ALA A 110 24.64 0.14 11.64
C ALA A 110 24.55 0.64 13.10
N THR A 111 25.31 1.69 13.41
CA THR A 111 25.31 2.28 14.74
C THR A 111 24.33 3.44 14.82
N PRO A 112 23.31 3.38 15.69
CA PRO A 112 22.40 4.50 15.90
C PRO A 112 23.15 5.73 16.41
N LYS A 113 22.87 6.92 15.84
CA LYS A 113 23.41 8.19 16.35
C LYS A 113 22.55 8.80 17.45
N LYS A 114 21.29 8.36 17.55
CA LYS A 114 20.33 8.79 18.57
C LYS A 114 19.78 7.57 19.30
N SER A 115 19.46 7.72 20.58
CA SER A 115 18.80 6.66 21.37
C SER A 115 17.36 6.39 20.91
N LYS A 116 16.71 7.40 20.35
CA LYS A 116 15.30 7.37 19.89
C LYS A 116 15.13 8.24 18.66
N TYR A 117 14.35 7.74 17.68
CA TYR A 117 13.97 8.45 16.47
C TYR A 117 12.45 8.58 16.40
N VAL A 118 11.96 9.73 15.94
CA VAL A 118 10.56 9.94 15.59
C VAL A 118 10.37 9.58 14.13
N ILE A 119 9.42 8.68 13.87
CA ILE A 119 9.04 8.22 12.53
C ILE A 119 7.61 8.64 12.27
N SER A 120 7.39 9.45 11.25
CA SER A 120 6.05 9.86 10.84
C SER A 120 5.45 8.89 9.82
N SER A 121 4.12 8.70 9.85
CA SER A 121 3.44 7.75 8.97
C SER A 121 2.03 8.24 8.62
N ASP A 122 1.38 7.52 7.71
CA ASP A 122 -0.02 7.76 7.36
C ASP A 122 -0.96 7.31 8.50
N SER A 123 -2.19 7.76 8.47
CA SER A 123 -3.26 7.37 9.40
C SER A 123 -4.26 6.39 8.79
N SER A 124 -4.34 6.31 7.46
CA SER A 124 -5.38 5.55 6.74
C SER A 124 -4.90 5.06 5.37
N PHE A 125 -4.06 4.03 5.37
CA PHE A 125 -3.52 3.39 4.16
C PHE A 125 -3.40 1.86 4.36
N ALA A 126 -4.52 1.19 4.65
CA ALA A 126 -4.55 -0.26 4.83
C ALA A 126 -4.25 -1.00 3.50
N PRO A 127 -3.44 -2.08 3.51
CA PRO A 127 -2.93 -2.82 4.66
C PRO A 127 -1.57 -2.34 5.19
N PHE A 128 -1.02 -1.23 4.72
CA PHE A 128 0.31 -0.73 5.14
C PHE A 128 0.26 -0.06 6.51
N VAL A 129 -0.69 0.88 6.71
CA VAL A 129 -0.93 1.52 8.00
C VAL A 129 -2.41 1.82 8.20
N PHE A 130 -2.96 1.38 9.32
CA PHE A 130 -4.37 1.58 9.69
C PHE A 130 -4.60 1.35 11.18
N GLN A 131 -5.69 1.87 11.73
CA GLN A 131 -6.11 1.57 13.10
C GLN A 131 -6.88 0.25 13.14
N ASN A 132 -6.52 -0.62 14.09
CA ASN A 132 -7.29 -1.81 14.40
C ASN A 132 -8.44 -1.49 15.37
N GLY A 133 -9.33 -2.47 15.65
CA GLY A 133 -10.46 -2.31 16.56
C GLY A 133 -10.11 -1.97 18.03
N LYS A 134 -8.82 -1.79 18.35
CA LYS A 134 -8.31 -1.33 19.66
C LYS A 134 -7.66 0.06 19.58
N ASN A 135 -7.93 0.82 18.54
CA ASN A 135 -7.35 2.12 18.24
C ASN A 135 -5.80 2.14 18.20
N LYS A 136 -5.19 1.00 17.85
CA LYS A 136 -3.73 0.90 17.66
C LYS A 136 -3.40 0.86 16.19
N TYR A 137 -2.42 1.64 15.79
CA TYR A 137 -1.87 1.59 14.43
C TYR A 137 -1.13 0.27 14.20
N THR A 138 -1.48 -0.38 13.12
CA THR A 138 -0.97 -1.68 12.65
C THR A 138 -0.84 -1.66 11.13
N GLY A 139 -0.29 -2.70 10.54
CA GLY A 139 -0.11 -2.82 9.09
C GLY A 139 1.31 -3.22 8.74
N ILE A 140 1.56 -3.40 7.44
CA ILE A 140 2.86 -3.82 6.90
C ILE A 140 3.95 -2.85 7.34
N ASP A 141 3.75 -1.55 7.15
CA ASP A 141 4.72 -0.50 7.49
C ASP A 141 5.02 -0.46 8.98
N MET A 142 3.96 -0.59 9.80
CA MET A 142 4.09 -0.57 11.25
C MET A 142 4.85 -1.77 11.80
N ASP A 143 4.58 -2.96 11.26
CA ASP A 143 5.25 -4.17 11.70
C ASP A 143 6.70 -4.21 11.16
N LEU A 144 6.91 -3.74 9.92
CA LEU A 144 8.22 -3.69 9.28
C LEU A 144 9.19 -2.76 10.03
N ILE A 145 8.82 -1.50 10.26
CA ILE A 145 9.70 -0.54 10.93
C ILE A 145 10.02 -0.95 12.37
N LYS A 146 9.05 -1.53 13.10
CA LYS A 146 9.28 -2.07 14.45
C LYS A 146 10.24 -3.27 14.44
N ALA A 147 10.10 -4.16 13.45
CA ALA A 147 10.99 -5.31 13.31
C ALA A 147 12.42 -4.89 12.95
N ILE A 148 12.56 -3.91 12.04
CA ILE A 148 13.87 -3.31 11.67
C ILE A 148 14.51 -2.62 12.88
N ALA A 149 13.75 -1.79 13.61
CA ALA A 149 14.26 -1.12 14.81
C ALA A 149 14.80 -2.12 15.85
N LYS A 150 14.05 -3.21 16.06
CA LYS A 150 14.47 -4.30 16.95
C LYS A 150 15.74 -5.01 16.45
N ASP A 151 15.79 -5.33 15.15
CA ASP A 151 16.95 -6.00 14.54
C ASP A 151 18.20 -5.15 14.63
N GLN A 152 18.09 -3.85 14.36
CA GLN A 152 19.23 -2.92 14.35
C GLN A 152 19.53 -2.30 15.72
N GLY A 153 18.66 -2.48 16.73
CA GLY A 153 18.90 -2.07 18.12
C GLY A 153 18.68 -0.59 18.40
N PHE A 154 17.73 0.06 17.71
CA PHE A 154 17.31 1.42 18.00
C PHE A 154 15.86 1.53 18.45
N THR A 155 15.50 2.63 19.11
CA THR A 155 14.14 2.89 19.59
C THR A 155 13.44 3.88 18.67
N ILE A 156 12.15 3.67 18.46
CA ILE A 156 11.30 4.55 17.65
C ILE A 156 10.06 5.01 18.43
N GLU A 157 9.65 6.23 18.15
CA GLU A 157 8.30 6.74 18.37
C GLU A 157 7.63 6.92 17.02
N ILE A 158 6.38 6.51 16.91
CA ILE A 158 5.66 6.56 15.62
C ILE A 158 4.48 7.51 15.79
N ASP A 159 4.46 8.54 14.93
CA ASP A 159 3.34 9.47 14.79
C ASP A 159 2.59 9.19 13.49
N ASN A 160 1.26 9.24 13.56
CA ASN A 160 0.40 8.93 12.42
C ASN A 160 -0.53 10.11 12.08
N PRO A 161 0.00 11.27 11.64
CA PRO A 161 -0.80 12.47 11.39
C PRO A 161 -1.58 12.43 10.06
N GLY A 162 -1.26 11.47 9.18
CA GLY A 162 -1.70 11.37 7.79
C GLY A 162 -0.58 11.69 6.81
N PHE A 163 -0.75 11.27 5.54
CA PHE A 163 0.34 11.27 4.55
C PHE A 163 0.97 12.65 4.34
N ASP A 164 0.17 13.69 4.04
CA ASP A 164 0.67 15.04 3.74
C ASP A 164 1.35 15.67 4.96
N ALA A 165 0.79 15.45 6.16
CA ALA A 165 1.39 15.91 7.39
C ALA A 165 2.70 15.17 7.70
N ALA A 166 2.77 13.86 7.46
CA ALA A 166 4.01 13.08 7.63
C ALA A 166 5.13 13.56 6.68
N VAL A 167 4.80 13.89 5.44
CA VAL A 167 5.75 14.53 4.50
C VAL A 167 6.27 15.84 5.07
N SER A 168 5.39 16.70 5.60
CA SER A 168 5.73 17.99 6.19
C SER A 168 6.58 17.84 7.46
N ASP A 169 6.30 16.84 8.30
CA ASP A 169 7.06 16.56 9.53
C ASP A 169 8.53 16.22 9.23
N VAL A 170 8.76 15.40 8.20
CA VAL A 170 10.13 15.05 7.82
C VAL A 170 10.84 16.23 7.17
N GLN A 171 10.17 17.00 6.30
CA GLN A 171 10.76 18.17 5.67
C GLN A 171 11.13 19.26 6.67
N SER A 172 10.31 19.45 7.70
CA SER A 172 10.57 20.43 8.79
C SER A 172 11.56 19.93 9.85
N GLY A 173 11.88 18.62 9.85
CA GLY A 173 12.77 18.00 10.84
C GLY A 173 12.08 17.60 12.15
N HIS A 174 10.75 17.70 12.26
CA HIS A 174 9.98 17.21 13.40
C HIS A 174 10.09 15.68 13.51
N ALA A 175 10.04 14.96 12.39
CA ALA A 175 10.36 13.53 12.32
C ALA A 175 11.70 13.31 11.60
N GLN A 176 12.45 12.29 12.02
CA GLN A 176 13.73 11.94 11.40
C GLN A 176 13.55 11.08 10.15
N GLY A 177 12.39 10.44 9.98
CA GLY A 177 12.07 9.66 8.80
C GLY A 177 10.58 9.35 8.72
N MET A 178 10.15 8.79 7.59
CA MET A 178 8.78 8.34 7.40
C MET A 178 8.70 6.99 6.69
N ILE A 179 7.66 6.23 7.06
CA ILE A 179 7.21 5.02 6.38
C ILE A 179 5.69 5.08 6.23
N ALA A 180 5.21 5.29 5.02
CA ALA A 180 3.80 5.58 4.74
C ALA A 180 3.38 5.15 3.33
N GLY A 181 3.86 3.98 2.87
CA GLY A 181 3.65 3.58 1.48
C GLY A 181 4.20 4.61 0.49
N MET A 182 5.29 5.27 0.83
CA MET A 182 5.81 6.40 0.05
C MET A 182 6.50 5.92 -1.22
N THR A 183 5.89 6.20 -2.38
CA THR A 183 6.46 5.89 -3.69
C THR A 183 7.70 6.73 -3.95
N VAL A 184 8.79 6.09 -4.38
CA VAL A 184 10.00 6.76 -4.86
C VAL A 184 9.72 7.41 -6.21
N THR A 185 9.89 8.73 -6.30
CA THR A 185 9.76 9.50 -7.55
C THR A 185 10.93 10.47 -7.68
N ASP A 186 11.26 10.88 -8.91
CA ASP A 186 12.37 11.81 -9.13
C ASP A 186 12.12 13.16 -8.45
N ALA A 187 10.89 13.67 -8.47
CA ALA A 187 10.53 14.89 -7.76
C ALA A 187 10.75 14.77 -6.24
N ARG A 188 10.44 13.61 -5.65
CA ARG A 188 10.67 13.37 -4.22
C ARG A 188 12.14 13.19 -3.87
N LYS A 189 12.97 12.64 -4.77
CA LYS A 189 14.42 12.53 -4.58
C LYS A 189 15.13 13.89 -4.48
N GLU A 190 14.50 14.98 -4.89
CA GLU A 190 15.03 16.33 -4.70
C GLU A 190 15.00 16.76 -3.22
N THR A 191 14.02 16.26 -2.45
CA THR A 191 13.78 16.68 -1.06
C THR A 191 13.98 15.57 -0.03
N PHE A 192 14.06 14.31 -0.47
CA PHE A 192 14.22 13.12 0.39
C PHE A 192 15.36 12.24 -0.10
N ASP A 193 16.01 11.56 0.84
CA ASP A 193 16.80 10.36 0.59
C ASP A 193 15.99 9.13 0.96
N PHE A 194 16.10 8.06 0.15
CA PHE A 194 15.30 6.86 0.25
C PHE A 194 16.15 5.65 0.63
N SER A 195 15.56 4.73 1.36
CA SER A 195 16.08 3.38 1.54
C SER A 195 15.99 2.57 0.24
N GLU A 196 16.56 1.37 0.25
CA GLU A 196 16.13 0.33 -0.68
C GLU A 196 14.63 0.12 -0.58
N PRO A 197 13.96 -0.16 -1.69
CA PRO A 197 12.51 -0.34 -1.69
C PRO A 197 12.12 -1.60 -0.92
N TYR A 198 11.04 -1.49 -0.15
CA TYR A 198 10.49 -2.63 0.57
C TYR A 198 9.27 -3.24 -0.13
N TYR A 199 8.63 -2.54 -1.06
CA TYR A 199 7.46 -3.03 -1.79
C TYR A 199 7.38 -2.41 -3.18
N THR A 200 6.85 -3.14 -4.17
CA THR A 200 6.53 -2.60 -5.51
C THR A 200 5.01 -2.54 -5.64
N ALA A 201 4.47 -1.38 -5.96
CA ALA A 201 3.05 -1.17 -6.10
C ALA A 201 2.64 -0.86 -7.54
N ASN A 202 1.41 -1.22 -7.88
CA ASN A 202 0.69 -0.74 -9.05
C ASN A 202 -0.43 0.18 -8.59
N SER A 203 -0.76 1.20 -9.37
CA SER A 203 -2.02 1.92 -9.20
C SER A 203 -3.12 1.23 -10.00
N ILE A 204 -4.29 1.07 -9.40
CA ILE A 204 -5.43 0.41 -10.01
C ILE A 204 -6.70 1.24 -9.86
N LEU A 205 -7.55 1.19 -10.88
CA LEU A 205 -8.86 1.82 -10.84
C LEU A 205 -9.87 0.89 -10.17
N ALA A 206 -10.61 1.40 -9.18
CA ALA A 206 -11.75 0.71 -8.59
C ALA A 206 -13.06 1.46 -8.88
N VAL A 207 -14.09 0.68 -9.11
CA VAL A 207 -15.47 1.14 -9.32
C VAL A 207 -16.42 0.34 -8.44
N GLN A 208 -17.64 0.81 -8.24
CA GLN A 208 -18.67 0.00 -7.58
C GLN A 208 -18.89 -1.32 -8.35
N GLU A 209 -19.19 -2.40 -7.64
CA GLU A 209 -19.44 -3.73 -8.23
C GLU A 209 -20.49 -3.70 -9.33
N SER A 210 -21.55 -2.88 -9.16
CA SER A 210 -22.64 -2.69 -10.12
C SER A 210 -22.31 -1.76 -11.31
N SER A 211 -21.12 -1.14 -11.31
CA SER A 211 -20.72 -0.18 -12.34
C SER A 211 -20.54 -0.86 -13.71
N LYS A 212 -20.86 -0.11 -14.77
CA LYS A 212 -20.63 -0.52 -16.18
C LYS A 212 -19.33 0.06 -16.75
N ILE A 213 -18.47 0.65 -15.93
CA ILE A 213 -17.17 1.14 -16.35
C ILE A 213 -16.24 -0.05 -16.47
N ASP A 214 -15.72 -0.30 -17.67
CA ASP A 214 -14.80 -1.40 -17.96
C ASP A 214 -13.54 -0.92 -18.69
N SER A 215 -13.43 0.39 -19.00
CA SER A 215 -12.28 1.02 -19.63
C SER A 215 -12.09 2.45 -19.14
N TYR A 216 -10.92 3.05 -19.41
CA TYR A 216 -10.68 4.48 -19.12
C TYR A 216 -11.56 5.41 -19.97
N ASP A 217 -11.98 4.98 -21.18
CA ASP A 217 -12.85 5.77 -22.04
C ASP A 217 -14.26 5.94 -21.45
N ASP A 218 -14.73 4.99 -20.65
CA ASP A 218 -16.02 5.05 -19.95
C ASP A 218 -16.04 6.10 -18.84
N LEU A 219 -14.89 6.65 -18.47
CA LEU A 219 -14.75 7.69 -17.46
C LEU A 219 -15.06 9.10 -18.01
N LYS A 220 -15.24 9.26 -19.32
CA LYS A 220 -15.52 10.57 -19.94
C LYS A 220 -16.67 11.29 -19.25
N GLY A 221 -16.41 12.51 -18.78
CA GLY A 221 -17.38 13.35 -18.05
C GLY A 221 -17.64 12.94 -16.60
N LYS A 222 -17.14 11.78 -16.15
CA LYS A 222 -17.31 11.28 -14.77
C LYS A 222 -16.24 11.83 -13.84
N THR A 223 -16.47 11.74 -12.53
CA THR A 223 -15.51 12.14 -11.50
C THR A 223 -14.78 10.92 -10.97
N VAL A 224 -13.46 10.99 -10.96
CA VAL A 224 -12.55 9.98 -10.38
C VAL A 224 -11.95 10.56 -9.10
N GLY A 225 -12.08 9.84 -7.99
CA GLY A 225 -11.49 10.19 -6.71
C GLY A 225 -10.05 9.69 -6.59
N VAL A 226 -9.21 10.48 -5.93
CA VAL A 226 -7.81 10.11 -5.66
C VAL A 226 -7.32 10.80 -4.39
N LYS A 227 -6.42 10.17 -3.66
CA LYS A 227 -5.78 10.78 -2.49
C LYS A 227 -4.75 11.83 -2.95
N ASN A 228 -4.75 12.97 -2.26
CA ASN A 228 -3.84 14.08 -2.56
C ASN A 228 -2.37 13.69 -2.39
N GLY A 229 -1.49 14.25 -3.22
CA GLY A 229 -0.03 14.07 -3.15
C GLY A 229 0.48 12.68 -3.59
N THR A 230 -0.37 11.80 -4.14
CA THR A 230 -0.01 10.42 -4.51
C THR A 230 0.45 10.26 -5.96
N SER A 231 1.13 9.15 -6.25
CA SER A 231 1.48 8.75 -7.62
C SER A 231 0.24 8.50 -8.48
N SER A 232 -0.84 8.00 -7.89
CA SER A 232 -2.14 7.81 -8.54
C SER A 232 -2.74 9.14 -8.98
N GLN A 233 -2.59 10.22 -8.20
CA GLN A 233 -3.01 11.57 -8.61
C GLN A 233 -2.23 12.03 -9.84
N ASN A 234 -0.91 11.92 -9.82
CA ASN A 234 -0.06 12.29 -10.95
C ASN A 234 -0.43 11.53 -12.24
N PHE A 235 -0.73 10.23 -12.11
CA PHE A 235 -1.20 9.43 -13.24
C PHE A 235 -2.54 9.95 -13.79
N LEU A 236 -3.49 10.25 -12.94
CA LEU A 236 -4.79 10.77 -13.36
C LEU A 236 -4.65 12.15 -14.01
N GLU A 237 -3.86 13.06 -13.45
CA GLU A 237 -3.62 14.39 -14.03
C GLU A 237 -3.00 14.33 -15.42
N LYS A 238 -2.00 13.46 -15.60
CA LYS A 238 -1.34 13.25 -16.92
C LYS A 238 -2.32 12.72 -17.97
N ASN A 239 -3.29 11.91 -17.60
CA ASN A 239 -4.21 11.24 -18.50
C ASN A 239 -5.58 11.92 -18.60
N GLN A 240 -5.86 12.96 -17.81
CA GLN A 240 -7.16 13.61 -17.71
C GLN A 240 -7.66 14.14 -19.06
N LYS A 241 -6.79 14.82 -19.81
CA LYS A 241 -7.14 15.38 -21.14
C LYS A 241 -7.49 14.27 -22.15
N LYS A 242 -6.78 13.15 -22.08
CA LYS A 242 -6.97 12.01 -22.99
C LYS A 242 -8.34 11.36 -22.82
N TYR A 243 -8.75 11.11 -21.56
CA TYR A 243 -9.95 10.35 -21.26
C TYR A 243 -11.15 11.22 -20.82
N GLY A 244 -10.94 12.52 -20.58
CA GLY A 244 -12.03 13.50 -20.34
C GLY A 244 -12.75 13.37 -19.01
N TYR A 245 -12.17 12.73 -18.00
CA TYR A 245 -12.74 12.66 -16.65
C TYR A 245 -12.39 13.90 -15.81
N LYS A 246 -13.11 14.07 -14.69
CA LYS A 246 -12.84 15.07 -13.67
C LYS A 246 -12.12 14.40 -12.50
N ILE A 247 -11.20 15.11 -11.85
CA ILE A 247 -10.48 14.61 -10.67
C ILE A 247 -11.06 15.28 -9.43
N LYS A 248 -11.30 14.49 -8.38
CA LYS A 248 -11.63 14.96 -7.03
C LYS A 248 -10.59 14.41 -6.06
N THR A 249 -9.86 15.29 -5.40
CA THR A 249 -8.84 14.92 -4.41
C THR A 249 -9.45 14.76 -3.01
N PHE A 250 -8.85 13.89 -2.22
CA PHE A 250 -9.22 13.62 -0.83
C PHE A 250 -7.96 13.67 0.05
N SER A 251 -8.11 14.12 1.29
CA SER A 251 -7.02 14.16 2.28
C SER A 251 -6.65 12.78 2.82
N ASP A 252 -7.60 11.84 2.81
CA ASP A 252 -7.42 10.50 3.35
C ASP A 252 -8.14 9.44 2.50
N GLY A 253 -7.67 8.19 2.65
CA GLY A 253 -8.22 7.04 1.93
C GLY A 253 -9.66 6.71 2.35
N ALA A 254 -10.01 6.82 3.62
CA ALA A 254 -11.34 6.44 4.12
C ALA A 254 -12.44 7.26 3.45
N SER A 255 -12.28 8.59 3.44
CA SER A 255 -13.21 9.54 2.77
C SER A 255 -13.31 9.27 1.26
N MET A 256 -12.19 8.92 0.62
CA MET A 256 -12.16 8.55 -0.80
C MET A 256 -12.96 7.28 -1.07
N TYR A 257 -12.77 6.23 -0.29
CA TYR A 257 -13.50 4.96 -0.41
C TYR A 257 -15.00 5.12 -0.12
N ASP A 258 -15.36 5.92 0.89
CA ASP A 258 -16.76 6.21 1.21
C ASP A 258 -17.43 7.03 0.10
N SER A 259 -16.69 7.91 -0.57
CA SER A 259 -17.18 8.66 -1.74
C SER A 259 -17.51 7.75 -2.93
N LEU A 260 -16.70 6.68 -3.16
CA LEU A 260 -17.04 5.65 -4.15
C LEU A 260 -18.26 4.83 -3.72
N ASN A 261 -18.29 4.40 -2.46
CA ASN A 261 -19.41 3.61 -1.92
C ASN A 261 -20.75 4.34 -2.01
N SER A 262 -20.77 5.66 -1.76
CA SER A 262 -21.96 6.50 -1.86
C SER A 262 -22.32 6.90 -3.30
N GLY A 263 -21.46 6.62 -4.29
CA GLY A 263 -21.65 7.06 -5.68
C GLY A 263 -21.33 8.54 -5.92
N SER A 264 -20.73 9.25 -4.95
CA SER A 264 -20.31 10.66 -5.09
C SER A 264 -19.18 10.82 -6.11
N VAL A 265 -18.39 9.78 -6.34
CA VAL A 265 -17.46 9.62 -7.44
C VAL A 265 -17.76 8.32 -8.18
N ALA A 266 -17.50 8.28 -9.49
CA ALA A 266 -17.77 7.12 -10.33
C ALA A 266 -16.69 6.03 -10.23
N ALA A 267 -15.47 6.44 -9.90
CA ALA A 267 -14.31 5.57 -9.72
C ALA A 267 -13.36 6.20 -8.72
N ILE A 268 -12.44 5.40 -8.19
CA ILE A 268 -11.27 5.86 -7.43
C ILE A 268 -10.02 5.20 -7.99
N MET A 269 -8.87 5.83 -7.79
CA MET A 269 -7.57 5.24 -8.11
C MET A 269 -6.67 5.25 -6.88
N ASP A 270 -6.12 4.08 -6.56
CA ASP A 270 -5.23 3.88 -5.42
C ASP A 270 -4.28 2.72 -5.71
N ASP A 271 -3.37 2.42 -4.79
CA ASP A 271 -2.47 1.29 -4.92
C ASP A 271 -3.23 -0.05 -4.86
N GLU A 272 -2.87 -0.95 -5.74
CA GLU A 272 -3.52 -2.24 -5.94
C GLU A 272 -3.71 -3.04 -4.63
N PRO A 273 -2.68 -3.19 -3.75
CA PRO A 273 -2.85 -3.92 -2.49
C PRO A 273 -3.86 -3.26 -1.55
N VAL A 274 -4.00 -1.93 -1.61
CA VAL A 274 -4.96 -1.17 -0.78
C VAL A 274 -6.38 -1.43 -1.24
N ILE A 275 -6.63 -1.34 -2.55
CA ILE A 275 -7.95 -1.64 -3.12
C ILE A 275 -8.33 -3.12 -2.92
N LYS A 276 -7.40 -4.05 -3.18
CA LYS A 276 -7.63 -5.48 -2.95
C LYS A 276 -7.92 -5.80 -1.49
N TYR A 277 -7.22 -5.14 -0.57
CA TYR A 277 -7.51 -5.27 0.86
C TYR A 277 -8.90 -4.73 1.21
N ALA A 278 -9.31 -3.57 0.68
CA ALA A 278 -10.65 -3.03 0.90
C ALA A 278 -11.77 -3.96 0.39
N ILE A 279 -11.59 -4.57 -0.77
CA ILE A 279 -12.51 -5.58 -1.34
C ILE A 279 -12.56 -6.81 -0.41
N LYS A 280 -11.41 -7.30 0.06
CA LYS A 280 -11.32 -8.42 1.02
C LYS A 280 -12.05 -8.11 2.33
N GLN A 281 -12.06 -6.84 2.78
CA GLN A 281 -12.80 -6.38 3.96
C GLN A 281 -14.30 -6.14 3.68
N GLY A 282 -14.81 -6.53 2.52
CA GLY A 282 -16.24 -6.50 2.20
C GLY A 282 -16.71 -5.25 1.45
N ARG A 283 -15.81 -4.36 1.01
CA ARG A 283 -16.21 -3.25 0.13
C ARG A 283 -16.72 -3.81 -1.20
N LYS A 284 -17.87 -3.35 -1.66
CA LYS A 284 -18.54 -3.76 -2.89
C LYS A 284 -17.94 -3.07 -4.12
N PHE A 285 -16.66 -3.33 -4.37
CA PHE A 285 -15.90 -2.75 -5.46
C PHE A 285 -15.40 -3.84 -6.41
N LYS A 286 -15.15 -3.46 -7.66
CA LYS A 286 -14.41 -4.26 -8.65
C LYS A 286 -13.30 -3.42 -9.28
N THR A 287 -12.31 -4.09 -9.83
CA THR A 287 -11.17 -3.50 -10.54
C THR A 287 -11.21 -3.96 -11.99
N PRO A 288 -11.94 -3.24 -12.87
CA PRO A 288 -12.21 -3.70 -14.22
C PRO A 288 -11.03 -3.53 -15.18
N ILE A 289 -10.04 -2.72 -14.79
CA ILE A 289 -8.88 -2.38 -15.62
C ILE A 289 -7.64 -2.87 -14.92
N GLU A 290 -6.70 -3.45 -15.66
CA GLU A 290 -5.42 -3.89 -15.14
C GLU A 290 -4.63 -2.73 -14.53
N GLY A 291 -3.93 -3.00 -13.42
CA GLY A 291 -3.14 -1.97 -12.73
C GLY A 291 -1.96 -1.50 -13.58
N THR A 292 -1.59 -0.25 -13.41
CA THR A 292 -0.40 0.33 -14.02
C THR A 292 0.71 0.48 -12.97
N PRO A 293 1.99 0.24 -13.31
CA PRO A 293 3.08 0.43 -12.37
C PRO A 293 3.04 1.83 -11.74
N SER A 294 2.96 1.91 -10.42
CA SER A 294 2.99 3.18 -9.67
C SER A 294 4.36 3.46 -9.07
N GLY A 295 5.20 2.44 -8.95
CA GLY A 295 6.57 2.55 -8.50
C GLY A 295 6.87 1.73 -7.24
N GLN A 296 8.03 1.98 -6.66
CA GLN A 296 8.55 1.28 -5.50
C GLN A 296 8.32 2.09 -4.24
N LEU A 297 7.86 1.44 -3.18
CA LEU A 297 7.66 2.03 -1.86
C LEU A 297 8.94 1.90 -1.03
N ALA A 298 9.38 3.00 -0.43
CA ALA A 298 10.59 3.03 0.37
C ALA A 298 10.42 3.88 1.64
N PHE A 299 11.27 3.63 2.63
CA PHE A 299 11.45 4.49 3.78
C PHE A 299 12.19 5.75 3.36
N ALA A 300 11.83 6.90 3.90
CA ALA A 300 12.39 8.17 3.51
C ALA A 300 12.88 8.99 4.71
N VAL A 301 13.95 9.74 4.50
CA VAL A 301 14.44 10.78 5.40
C VAL A 301 14.58 12.08 4.63
N LYS A 302 14.68 13.23 5.33
CA LYS A 302 14.96 14.51 4.67
C LYS A 302 16.32 14.46 3.96
N LYS A 303 16.38 15.04 2.79
CA LYS A 303 17.59 15.06 1.94
C LYS A 303 18.82 15.51 2.70
N GLY A 304 19.86 14.66 2.69
CA GLY A 304 21.14 14.92 3.37
C GLY A 304 21.12 14.77 4.90
N GLU A 305 19.97 14.40 5.50
CA GLU A 305 19.85 14.23 6.94
C GLU A 305 19.61 12.75 7.32
N ASN A 306 20.06 12.35 8.53
CA ASN A 306 19.86 11.01 9.12
C ASN A 306 20.24 9.82 8.21
N PRO A 307 21.40 9.84 7.51
CA PRO A 307 21.81 8.73 6.62
C PRO A 307 21.93 7.41 7.36
N GLU A 308 22.23 7.43 8.66
CA GLU A 308 22.27 6.21 9.48
C GLU A 308 20.90 5.50 9.57
N LEU A 309 19.79 6.24 9.49
CA LEU A 309 18.46 5.61 9.45
C LEU A 309 18.24 4.85 8.14
N ILE A 310 18.70 5.38 7.02
CA ILE A 310 18.67 4.68 5.72
C ILE A 310 19.51 3.41 5.80
N GLU A 311 20.72 3.50 6.32
CA GLU A 311 21.61 2.34 6.48
C GLU A 311 20.99 1.28 7.41
N MET A 312 20.48 1.69 8.58
CA MET A 312 19.78 0.78 9.50
C MET A 312 18.53 0.16 8.87
N PHE A 313 17.78 0.92 8.08
CA PHE A 313 16.61 0.39 7.38
C PHE A 313 17.01 -0.67 6.36
N ASN A 314 18.00 -0.40 5.52
CA ASN A 314 18.48 -1.33 4.49
C ASN A 314 19.04 -2.60 5.11
N ASN A 315 19.92 -2.47 6.13
CA ASN A 315 20.47 -3.62 6.84
C ASN A 315 19.40 -4.49 7.50
N GLY A 316 18.44 -3.84 8.19
CA GLY A 316 17.33 -4.53 8.82
C GLY A 316 16.41 -5.20 7.78
N LEU A 317 16.09 -4.53 6.69
CA LEU A 317 15.28 -5.10 5.60
C LEU A 317 15.94 -6.35 5.01
N ALA A 318 17.26 -6.30 4.73
CA ALA A 318 18.02 -7.44 4.24
C ALA A 318 18.01 -8.61 5.24
N ASN A 319 18.20 -8.31 6.55
CA ASN A 319 18.14 -9.31 7.61
C ASN A 319 16.76 -9.98 7.72
N LEU A 320 15.69 -9.18 7.67
CA LEU A 320 14.31 -9.68 7.75
C LEU A 320 13.92 -10.51 6.51
N LYS A 321 14.41 -10.14 5.33
CA LYS A 321 14.21 -10.94 4.11
C LYS A 321 14.93 -12.28 4.23
N LYS A 322 16.20 -12.29 4.63
CA LYS A 322 17.00 -13.51 4.78
C LYS A 322 16.42 -14.49 5.81
N ASN A 323 15.92 -13.99 6.96
CA ASN A 323 15.37 -14.84 8.01
C ASN A 323 13.88 -15.18 7.84
N GLY A 324 13.25 -14.74 6.75
CA GLY A 324 11.85 -14.99 6.42
C GLY A 324 10.83 -14.17 7.23
N GLN A 325 11.28 -13.27 8.09
CA GLN A 325 10.36 -12.44 8.89
C GLN A 325 9.64 -11.40 8.03
N TYR A 326 10.30 -10.86 7.02
CA TYR A 326 9.68 -9.96 6.04
C TYR A 326 8.48 -10.65 5.35
N GLN A 327 8.66 -11.87 4.84
CA GLN A 327 7.56 -12.62 4.20
C GLN A 327 6.41 -12.89 5.16
N LYS A 328 6.69 -13.21 6.43
CA LYS A 328 5.65 -13.40 7.45
C LYS A 328 4.84 -12.14 7.71
N ILE A 329 5.48 -10.96 7.65
CA ILE A 329 4.77 -9.67 7.76
C ILE A 329 3.84 -9.48 6.56
N LEU A 330 4.31 -9.69 5.33
CA LEU A 330 3.47 -9.58 4.15
C LEU A 330 2.30 -10.56 4.18
N ASP A 331 2.56 -11.82 4.49
CA ASP A 331 1.57 -12.89 4.54
C ASP A 331 0.44 -12.58 5.54
N LYS A 332 0.78 -12.00 6.67
CA LYS A 332 -0.20 -11.62 7.70
C LYS A 332 -1.28 -10.68 7.17
N TYR A 333 -0.97 -9.81 6.23
CA TYR A 333 -1.89 -8.79 5.74
C TYR A 333 -2.41 -9.08 4.32
N LEU A 334 -1.62 -9.73 3.47
CA LEU A 334 -1.92 -9.89 2.04
C LEU A 334 -2.46 -11.28 1.70
N LYS A 335 -2.02 -12.37 2.38
CA LYS A 335 -2.54 -13.71 2.07
C LYS A 335 -4.03 -13.82 2.39
N SER A 336 -4.76 -14.40 1.46
CA SER A 336 -6.11 -14.88 1.72
C SER A 336 -6.02 -16.11 2.62
N ASP A 337 -6.64 -16.08 3.79
CA ASP A 337 -6.84 -17.28 4.60
C ASP A 337 -7.74 -18.25 3.83
N SER A 338 -7.14 -19.15 3.07
CA SER A 338 -7.84 -20.28 2.47
C SER A 338 -8.15 -21.40 3.51
N LYS A 339 -8.05 -21.12 4.82
CA LYS A 339 -8.55 -21.95 5.91
C LYS A 339 -8.58 -21.16 7.21
N SER A 340 -9.68 -20.50 7.50
CA SER A 340 -10.15 -20.32 8.88
C SER A 340 -11.66 -20.16 8.86
N SER A 341 -12.36 -21.26 8.62
CA SER A 341 -13.71 -21.45 9.15
C SER A 341 -13.59 -21.77 10.65
N THR A 342 -13.13 -20.82 11.43
CA THR A 342 -13.47 -20.77 12.84
C THR A 342 -14.67 -19.84 12.90
N SER A 343 -15.82 -20.42 13.17
CA SER A 343 -17.09 -19.75 13.43
C SER A 343 -16.95 -18.79 14.61
N SER A 344 -16.44 -17.59 14.35
CA SER A 344 -16.93 -16.41 15.03
C SER A 344 -18.13 -15.99 14.20
N THR A 345 -19.32 -16.02 14.77
CA THR A 345 -20.53 -15.40 14.25
C THR A 345 -20.13 -13.99 13.80
N ALA A 346 -19.86 -13.84 12.51
CA ALA A 346 -19.63 -12.54 11.90
C ALA A 346 -20.97 -11.81 12.02
N VAL A 347 -21.05 -10.92 13.01
CA VAL A 347 -22.17 -10.00 13.13
C VAL A 347 -22.13 -9.14 11.88
N ASP A 348 -23.22 -9.17 11.13
CA ASP A 348 -23.35 -8.46 9.85
C ASP A 348 -23.21 -6.94 10.09
N GLU A 349 -21.99 -6.40 9.85
CA GLU A 349 -21.67 -4.96 10.01
C GLU A 349 -22.39 -4.07 9.00
N THR A 350 -23.14 -4.65 8.06
CA THR A 350 -23.99 -3.88 7.14
C THR A 350 -25.32 -3.48 7.76
N THR A 351 -25.66 -4.03 8.93
CA THR A 351 -26.88 -3.69 9.66
C THR A 351 -26.58 -2.76 10.84
N ILE A 352 -27.52 -1.84 11.13
CA ILE A 352 -27.42 -0.94 12.30
C ILE A 352 -27.23 -1.73 13.60
N LEU A 353 -27.87 -2.89 13.71
CA LEU A 353 -27.74 -3.76 14.89
C LEU A 353 -26.35 -4.38 15.00
N GLY A 354 -25.76 -4.80 13.87
CA GLY A 354 -24.41 -5.33 13.83
C GLY A 354 -23.34 -4.28 14.16
N LEU A 355 -23.48 -3.06 13.63
CA LEU A 355 -22.64 -1.93 13.99
C LEU A 355 -22.73 -1.59 15.48
N LEU A 356 -23.94 -1.60 16.05
CA LEU A 356 -24.14 -1.38 17.49
C LEU A 356 -23.50 -2.48 18.34
N GLN A 357 -23.67 -3.76 17.95
CA GLN A 357 -23.10 -4.89 18.68
C GLN A 357 -21.56 -4.91 18.66
N ASN A 358 -20.94 -4.56 17.54
CA ASN A 358 -19.47 -4.52 17.44
C ASN A 358 -18.85 -3.30 18.10
N ASN A 359 -19.56 -2.18 18.15
CA ASN A 359 -19.01 -0.89 18.61
C ASN A 359 -19.63 -0.41 19.94
N TYR A 360 -20.48 -1.21 20.63
CA TYR A 360 -21.21 -0.75 21.81
C TYR A 360 -20.30 -0.23 22.93
N LYS A 361 -19.10 -0.82 23.11
CA LYS A 361 -18.12 -0.36 24.11
C LYS A 361 -17.57 1.02 23.80
N GLN A 362 -17.31 1.34 22.51
CA GLN A 362 -16.86 2.65 22.07
C GLN A 362 -17.99 3.67 22.20
N LEU A 363 -19.22 3.30 21.81
CA LEU A 363 -20.41 4.12 21.95
C LEU A 363 -20.70 4.46 23.42
N LEU A 364 -20.63 3.47 24.32
CA LEU A 364 -20.80 3.65 25.75
C LEU A 364 -19.67 4.51 26.35
N SER A 365 -18.43 4.32 25.93
CA SER A 365 -17.29 5.15 26.34
C SER A 365 -17.47 6.60 25.90
N GLY A 366 -17.85 6.83 24.63
CA GLY A 366 -18.15 8.18 24.10
C GLY A 366 -19.30 8.85 24.82
N LEU A 367 -20.38 8.09 25.09
CA LEU A 367 -21.51 8.60 25.89
C LEU A 367 -21.07 8.95 27.33
N GLY A 368 -20.23 8.11 27.94
CA GLY A 368 -19.67 8.37 29.27
C GLY A 368 -18.85 9.67 29.33
N VAL A 369 -17.98 9.89 28.34
CA VAL A 369 -17.20 11.13 28.23
C VAL A 369 -18.12 12.34 28.03
N THR A 370 -19.12 12.24 27.18
CA THR A 370 -20.10 13.32 26.94
C THR A 370 -20.87 13.68 28.20
N LEU A 371 -21.34 12.69 28.95
CA LEU A 371 -22.04 12.89 30.23
C LEU A 371 -21.11 13.52 31.29
N ALA A 372 -19.84 13.04 31.38
CA ALA A 372 -18.86 13.61 32.29
C ALA A 372 -18.58 15.07 31.98
N LEU A 373 -18.39 15.44 30.72
CA LEU A 373 -18.19 16.83 30.29
C LEU A 373 -19.44 17.69 30.53
N ALA A 374 -20.64 17.18 30.30
CA ALA A 374 -21.89 17.86 30.58
C ALA A 374 -22.06 18.15 32.08
N LEU A 375 -21.80 17.16 32.94
CA LEU A 375 -21.86 17.33 34.41
C LEU A 375 -20.81 18.31 34.91
N LEU A 376 -19.59 18.24 34.40
CA LEU A 376 -18.52 19.15 34.75
C LEU A 376 -18.84 20.59 34.34
N SER A 377 -19.33 20.81 33.13
CA SER A 377 -19.74 22.15 32.66
C SER A 377 -20.92 22.70 33.47
N PHE A 378 -21.89 21.84 33.81
CA PHE A 378 -23.00 22.23 34.70
C PHE A 378 -22.53 22.63 36.10
N ALA A 379 -21.61 21.87 36.71
CA ALA A 379 -21.03 22.20 38.01
C ALA A 379 -20.28 23.52 37.97
N ILE A 380 -19.49 23.78 36.93
CA ILE A 380 -18.78 25.05 36.75
C ILE A 380 -19.76 26.19 36.57
N ALA A 381 -20.79 26.03 35.74
CA ALA A 381 -21.81 27.03 35.50
C ALA A 381 -22.59 27.35 36.78
N MET A 382 -22.89 26.34 37.62
CA MET A 382 -23.55 26.53 38.92
C MET A 382 -22.69 27.34 39.88
N VAL A 383 -21.40 27.04 39.99
CA VAL A 383 -20.47 27.81 40.84
C VAL A 383 -20.37 29.26 40.37
N ILE A 384 -20.19 29.47 39.08
CA ILE A 384 -20.14 30.81 38.48
C ILE A 384 -21.45 31.57 38.73
N GLY A 385 -22.59 30.90 38.52
CA GLY A 385 -23.93 31.46 38.73
C GLY A 385 -24.16 31.88 40.19
N VAL A 386 -23.71 31.08 41.16
CA VAL A 386 -23.78 31.43 42.59
C VAL A 386 -22.91 32.67 42.91
N ILE A 387 -21.67 32.71 42.37
CA ILE A 387 -20.77 33.85 42.56
C ILE A 387 -21.38 35.12 42.00
N PHE A 388 -21.88 35.08 40.76
CA PHE A 388 -22.55 36.26 40.17
C PHE A 388 -23.86 36.61 40.88
N GLY A 389 -24.62 35.63 41.35
CA GLY A 389 -25.81 35.85 42.21
C GLY A 389 -25.46 36.52 43.50
N MET A 390 -24.38 36.18 44.18
CA MET A 390 -23.86 36.84 45.37
C MET A 390 -23.42 38.28 45.07
N PHE A 391 -22.82 38.54 43.91
CA PHE A 391 -22.45 39.90 43.49
C PHE A 391 -23.68 40.78 43.25
N SER A 392 -24.74 40.23 42.68
CA SER A 392 -25.97 41.00 42.41
C SER A 392 -26.69 41.51 43.66
N VAL A 393 -26.55 40.84 44.82
CA VAL A 393 -27.15 41.26 46.13
C VAL A 393 -26.13 41.92 47.01
N SER A 394 -24.91 42.20 46.56
CA SER A 394 -23.85 42.83 47.30
C SER A 394 -24.23 44.32 47.74
N PRO A 395 -23.89 44.77 48.94
CA PRO A 395 -24.06 46.16 49.33
C PRO A 395 -23.13 47.11 48.55
N TYR A 396 -22.08 46.62 47.91
CA TYR A 396 -21.13 47.44 47.17
C TYR A 396 -21.61 47.68 45.73
N LYS A 397 -21.84 48.95 45.36
CA LYS A 397 -22.39 49.33 44.04
C LYS A 397 -21.55 48.83 42.84
N TRP A 398 -20.23 48.73 42.95
CA TRP A 398 -19.32 48.29 41.89
C TRP A 398 -19.40 46.75 41.59
N LEU A 399 -19.82 45.95 42.60
CA LEU A 399 -20.03 44.50 42.43
C LEU A 399 -21.39 44.17 41.83
N ARG A 400 -22.35 45.11 41.85
CA ARG A 400 -23.70 44.89 41.25
C ARG A 400 -23.79 45.18 39.77
N TRP A 401 -22.73 45.75 39.18
CA TRP A 401 -22.69 46.16 37.76
C TRP A 401 -21.84 45.24 36.90
N THR A 402 -21.28 44.17 37.40
CA THR A 402 -20.66 43.07 36.69
C THR A 402 -21.62 41.88 36.53
#